data_1e04c0362b9cceaac81c716be5709568
#
_entry.id   1e04c0362b9cceaac81c716be5709568
#
_cell.length_a   1.000
_cell.length_b   1.000
_cell.length_c   1.000
_cell.angle_alpha   90.00
_cell.angle_beta   90.00
_cell.angle_gamma   90.00
#
_symmetry.space_group_name_H-M   'P 1'
#
loop_
_entity.id
_entity.type
_entity.pdbx_description
1 polymer ?
#
loop_
_entity_poly.entity_id
_entity_poly.type
_entity_poly.pdbx_seq_one_letter_code
_entity_poly.pdbx_strand_id
1 'polypeptide(L)'
;MSHAIIYRRGLSRGLVAPIGLAPAIDTDRHARSLWPYRFEDTQGRVDVDDVVGRWARFCAESVLVCCQAADVYLGEIRALRDSWLERFGKPNKGSAVGALLGLMPGQPVLTVRQAALLLGRSISSTNEALLRLEDAGIVASEDGFGRNRIYRAPEAEALLESLENRLIPNRPVARDSFGG
;
A
#
# COMPACT_ATOMS: atom_id res chain seq x y z
N MET A 1 5.97 2.92 -17.71
CA MET A 1 5.51 2.69 -19.11
C MET A 1 4.33 1.72 -19.20
N SER A 2 4.33 0.59 -18.52
CA SER A 2 3.26 -0.45 -18.58
C SER A 2 1.85 0.07 -18.22
N HIS A 3 1.73 0.93 -17.21
CA HIS A 3 0.44 1.52 -16.80
C HIS A 3 -0.20 2.38 -17.90
N ALA A 4 0.62 3.14 -18.63
CA ALA A 4 0.12 3.99 -19.71
C ALA A 4 -0.48 3.16 -20.86
N ILE A 5 0.07 1.99 -21.13
CA ILE A 5 -0.42 1.06 -22.14
C ILE A 5 -1.75 0.45 -21.73
N ILE A 6 -1.86 -0.02 -20.48
CA ILE A 6 -3.08 -0.60 -19.91
C ILE A 6 -4.22 0.42 -19.91
N TYR A 7 -3.94 1.66 -19.49
CA TYR A 7 -4.91 2.75 -19.49
C TYR A 7 -5.36 3.12 -20.92
N ARG A 8 -4.41 3.28 -21.86
CA ARG A 8 -4.70 3.57 -23.28
C ARG A 8 -5.55 2.50 -23.95
N ARG A 9 -5.38 1.24 -23.58
CA ARG A 9 -6.14 0.11 -24.10
C ARG A 9 -7.49 -0.09 -23.39
N GLY A 10 -7.86 0.78 -22.44
CA GLY A 10 -9.13 0.70 -21.73
C GLY A 10 -9.25 -0.52 -20.80
N LEU A 11 -8.15 -1.20 -20.52
CA LEU A 11 -8.10 -2.39 -19.64
C LEU A 11 -8.16 -2.00 -18.15
N SER A 12 -7.95 -0.72 -17.81
CA SER A 12 -8.06 -0.19 -16.45
C SER A 12 -8.81 1.12 -16.49
N ARG A 13 -9.90 1.20 -15.72
CA ARG A 13 -10.69 2.42 -15.53
C ARG A 13 -10.42 2.98 -14.13
N GLY A 14 -9.43 3.89 -14.02
CA GLY A 14 -9.16 4.62 -12.77
C GLY A 14 -8.37 3.84 -11.71
N LEU A 15 -8.02 2.58 -11.93
CA LEU A 15 -7.15 1.80 -11.06
C LEU A 15 -5.81 1.54 -11.75
N VAL A 16 -4.73 1.70 -10.99
CA VAL A 16 -3.38 1.36 -11.45
C VAL A 16 -3.11 -0.08 -11.04
N ALA A 17 -3.04 -0.99 -12.01
CA ALA A 17 -2.68 -2.37 -11.71
C ALA A 17 -1.26 -2.43 -11.11
N PRO A 18 -1.04 -3.14 -9.99
CA PRO A 18 0.24 -3.12 -9.27
C PRO A 18 1.31 -4.01 -9.94
N ILE A 19 1.52 -3.82 -11.25
CA ILE A 19 2.47 -4.59 -12.06
C ILE A 19 3.90 -4.47 -11.52
N GLY A 20 4.23 -3.35 -10.87
CA GLY A 20 5.54 -3.14 -10.25
C GLY A 20 5.86 -4.10 -9.10
N LEU A 21 4.86 -4.78 -8.53
CA LEU A 21 5.05 -5.78 -7.50
C LEU A 21 5.39 -7.17 -8.06
N ALA A 22 5.14 -7.43 -9.35
CA ALA A 22 5.42 -8.72 -9.97
C ALA A 22 6.86 -9.22 -9.75
N PRO A 23 7.92 -8.38 -9.92
CA PRO A 23 9.29 -8.76 -9.60
C PRO A 23 9.54 -9.10 -8.13
N ALA A 24 8.80 -8.48 -7.22
CA ALA A 24 8.97 -8.68 -5.79
C ALA A 24 8.25 -9.95 -5.28
N ILE A 25 7.16 -10.36 -5.95
CA ILE A 25 6.41 -11.58 -5.60
C ILE A 25 7.22 -12.84 -5.89
N ASP A 26 7.88 -12.89 -7.05
CA ASP A 26 8.75 -14.02 -7.45
C ASP A 26 9.92 -13.50 -8.29
N THR A 27 10.98 -13.08 -7.60
CA THR A 27 12.19 -12.50 -8.19
C THR A 27 12.89 -13.49 -9.11
N ASP A 28 12.93 -14.78 -8.74
CA ASP A 28 13.62 -15.81 -9.51
C ASP A 28 12.86 -16.11 -10.81
N ARG A 29 11.54 -16.21 -10.74
CA ARG A 29 10.70 -16.41 -11.92
C ARG A 29 10.74 -15.18 -12.82
N HIS A 30 10.76 -13.98 -12.26
CA HIS A 30 10.93 -12.75 -13.02
C HIS A 30 12.28 -12.73 -13.75
N ALA A 31 13.37 -13.02 -13.04
CA ALA A 31 14.70 -13.08 -13.64
C ALA A 31 14.77 -14.13 -14.78
N ARG A 32 14.21 -15.32 -14.55
CA ARG A 32 14.13 -16.37 -15.58
C ARG A 32 13.29 -15.96 -16.79
N SER A 33 12.21 -15.21 -16.58
CA SER A 33 11.35 -14.74 -17.68
C SER A 33 12.04 -13.70 -18.56
N LEU A 34 13.06 -12.97 -18.03
CA LEU A 34 13.85 -11.99 -18.75
C LEU A 34 15.13 -12.58 -19.35
N TRP A 35 15.52 -13.79 -18.95
CA TRP A 35 16.76 -14.42 -19.41
C TRP A 35 16.93 -14.41 -20.93
N PRO A 36 15.92 -14.79 -21.73
CA PRO A 36 16.04 -14.84 -23.18
C PRO A 36 16.29 -13.48 -23.85
N TYR A 37 15.97 -12.36 -23.18
CA TYR A 37 16.24 -11.01 -23.68
C TYR A 37 17.67 -10.52 -23.42
N ARG A 38 18.47 -11.26 -22.63
CA ARG A 38 19.83 -10.87 -22.25
C ARG A 38 20.90 -11.43 -23.15
N PHE A 39 20.57 -12.40 -23.97
CA PHE A 39 21.52 -13.10 -24.83
C PHE A 39 21.12 -12.94 -26.29
N GLU A 40 22.07 -12.49 -27.12
CA GLU A 40 21.92 -12.55 -28.56
C GLU A 40 21.86 -14.02 -28.94
N ASP A 41 20.72 -14.46 -29.49
CA ASP A 41 20.60 -15.79 -30.03
C ASP A 41 21.31 -15.84 -31.38
N THR A 42 22.63 -16.06 -31.35
CA THR A 42 23.46 -16.21 -32.54
C THR A 42 23.14 -17.50 -33.33
N GLN A 43 22.25 -18.35 -32.81
CA GLN A 43 21.95 -19.67 -33.41
C GLN A 43 20.47 -19.91 -33.74
N GLY A 44 19.59 -18.90 -33.57
CA GLY A 44 18.16 -19.01 -33.91
C GLY A 44 17.40 -20.10 -33.16
N ARG A 45 17.85 -20.43 -31.92
CA ARG A 45 17.25 -21.52 -31.12
C ARG A 45 16.14 -21.01 -30.18
N VAL A 46 15.98 -19.70 -30.03
CA VAL A 46 14.99 -19.12 -29.15
C VAL A 46 13.77 -18.72 -29.94
N ASP A 47 12.65 -19.39 -29.68
CA ASP A 47 11.35 -18.95 -30.17
C ASP A 47 10.92 -17.70 -29.41
N VAL A 48 10.97 -16.54 -30.08
CA VAL A 48 10.64 -15.23 -29.51
C VAL A 48 9.18 -15.20 -29.05
N ASP A 49 8.27 -15.82 -29.77
CA ASP A 49 6.84 -15.84 -29.42
C ASP A 49 6.60 -16.63 -28.14
N ASP A 50 7.29 -17.75 -27.93
CA ASP A 50 7.23 -18.53 -26.69
C ASP A 50 7.80 -17.75 -25.51
N VAL A 51 8.89 -17.02 -25.71
CA VAL A 51 9.49 -16.15 -24.68
C VAL A 51 8.55 -15.03 -24.27
N VAL A 52 7.99 -14.30 -25.24
CA VAL A 52 7.02 -13.24 -25.00
C VAL A 52 5.77 -13.80 -24.33
N GLY A 53 5.30 -14.96 -24.76
CA GLY A 53 4.16 -15.65 -24.16
C GLY A 53 4.38 -16.03 -22.71
N ARG A 54 5.54 -16.56 -22.34
CA ARG A 54 5.91 -16.87 -20.94
C ARG A 54 5.97 -15.63 -20.08
N TRP A 55 6.60 -14.57 -20.55
CA TRP A 55 6.67 -13.30 -19.83
C TRP A 55 5.29 -12.67 -19.64
N ALA A 56 4.47 -12.63 -20.67
CA ALA A 56 3.11 -12.10 -20.60
C ALA A 56 2.25 -12.88 -19.60
N ARG A 57 2.37 -14.20 -19.58
CA ARG A 57 1.68 -15.06 -18.61
C ARG A 57 2.15 -14.78 -17.17
N PHE A 58 3.45 -14.68 -16.95
CA PHE A 58 4.01 -14.32 -15.65
C PHE A 58 3.45 -12.97 -15.15
N CYS A 59 3.43 -11.95 -15.99
CA CYS A 59 2.87 -10.65 -15.66
C CYS A 59 1.37 -10.73 -15.33
N ALA A 60 0.58 -11.47 -16.12
CA ALA A 60 -0.85 -11.62 -15.90
C ALA A 60 -1.16 -12.33 -14.58
N GLU A 61 -0.47 -13.44 -14.30
CA GLU A 61 -0.61 -14.19 -13.05
C GLU A 61 -0.21 -13.34 -11.83
N SER A 62 0.88 -12.57 -11.92
CA SER A 62 1.32 -11.68 -10.85
C SER A 62 0.30 -10.57 -10.58
N VAL A 63 -0.28 -9.98 -11.63
CA VAL A 63 -1.35 -8.99 -11.47
C VAL A 63 -2.57 -9.60 -10.79
N LEU A 64 -2.95 -10.83 -11.17
CA LEU A 64 -4.09 -11.52 -10.56
C LEU A 64 -3.88 -11.76 -9.06
N VAL A 65 -2.69 -12.22 -8.66
CA VAL A 65 -2.31 -12.40 -7.25
C VAL A 65 -2.41 -11.07 -6.49
N CYS A 66 -1.90 -9.97 -7.07
CA CYS A 66 -1.98 -8.65 -6.46
C CYS A 66 -3.44 -8.17 -6.32
N CYS A 67 -4.28 -8.40 -7.31
CA CYS A 67 -5.70 -8.02 -7.25
C CYS A 67 -6.43 -8.80 -6.15
N GLN A 68 -6.20 -10.10 -6.07
CA GLN A 68 -6.81 -10.94 -5.02
C GLN A 68 -6.37 -10.48 -3.61
N ALA A 69 -5.09 -10.20 -3.42
CA ALA A 69 -4.58 -9.69 -2.15
C ALA A 69 -5.16 -8.31 -1.81
N ALA A 70 -5.35 -7.45 -2.81
CA ALA A 70 -5.96 -6.14 -2.63
C ALA A 70 -7.45 -6.24 -2.22
N ASP A 71 -8.21 -7.17 -2.79
CA ASP A 71 -9.61 -7.37 -2.43
C ASP A 71 -9.74 -7.81 -0.96
N VAL A 72 -8.90 -8.75 -0.51
CA VAL A 72 -8.85 -9.15 0.91
C VAL A 72 -8.50 -7.96 1.79
N TYR A 73 -7.45 -7.21 1.44
CA TYR A 73 -6.99 -6.05 2.19
C TYR A 73 -8.06 -4.95 2.30
N LEU A 74 -8.80 -4.69 1.22
CA LEU A 74 -9.92 -3.74 1.25
C LEU A 74 -11.04 -4.18 2.18
N GLY A 75 -11.30 -5.48 2.27
CA GLY A 75 -12.24 -6.06 3.26
C GLY A 75 -11.78 -5.81 4.69
N GLU A 76 -10.51 -6.07 4.98
CA GLU A 76 -9.89 -5.84 6.29
C GLU A 76 -9.88 -4.36 6.68
N ILE A 77 -9.57 -3.45 5.75
CA ILE A 77 -9.66 -2.00 5.98
C ILE A 77 -11.08 -1.57 6.34
N ARG A 78 -12.09 -2.10 5.66
CA ARG A 78 -13.50 -1.79 5.99
C ARG A 78 -13.85 -2.26 7.39
N ALA A 79 -13.51 -3.50 7.74
CA ALA A 79 -13.74 -4.06 9.07
C ALA A 79 -13.01 -3.24 10.16
N LEU A 80 -11.76 -2.84 9.91
CA LEU A 80 -11.00 -1.98 10.82
C LEU A 80 -11.69 -0.63 11.03
N ARG A 81 -12.12 0.01 9.95
CA ARG A 81 -12.83 1.29 10.03
C ARG A 81 -14.15 1.16 10.80
N ASP A 82 -14.89 0.08 10.61
CA ASP A 82 -16.13 -0.17 11.33
C ASP A 82 -15.86 -0.36 12.83
N SER A 83 -14.81 -1.09 13.21
CA SER A 83 -14.39 -1.25 14.61
C SER A 83 -13.96 0.09 15.24
N TRP A 84 -13.29 0.97 14.49
CA TRP A 84 -12.95 2.32 14.95
C TRP A 84 -14.18 3.19 15.18
N LEU A 85 -15.18 3.07 14.29
CA LEU A 85 -16.46 3.76 14.45
C LEU A 85 -17.25 3.25 15.66
N GLU A 86 -17.18 1.96 15.98
CA GLU A 86 -17.78 1.40 17.19
C GLU A 86 -17.10 1.92 18.46
N ARG A 87 -15.75 2.00 18.49
CA ARG A 87 -14.99 2.52 19.65
C ARG A 87 -15.15 4.03 19.85
N PHE A 88 -15.06 4.79 18.79
CA PHE A 88 -15.16 6.26 18.85
C PHE A 88 -16.59 6.74 19.00
N GLY A 89 -17.54 6.00 18.50
CA GLY A 89 -18.90 6.46 18.23
C GLY A 89 -19.01 7.16 16.88
N LYS A 90 -20.24 7.44 16.45
CA LYS A 90 -20.50 8.04 15.13
C LYS A 90 -20.04 9.51 15.09
N PRO A 91 -19.02 9.85 14.31
CA PRO A 91 -18.56 11.23 14.22
C PRO A 91 -19.58 12.09 13.45
N ASN A 92 -19.65 13.36 13.76
CA ASN A 92 -20.50 14.30 13.02
C ASN A 92 -20.10 14.32 11.54
N LYS A 93 -21.11 14.43 10.68
CA LYS A 93 -20.91 14.52 9.21
C LYS A 93 -19.98 15.70 8.89
N GLY A 94 -18.93 15.43 8.12
CA GLY A 94 -17.95 16.43 7.73
C GLY A 94 -16.99 16.86 8.85
N SER A 95 -16.94 16.18 10.00
CA SER A 95 -15.97 16.48 11.07
C SER A 95 -14.53 16.08 10.67
N ALA A 96 -13.53 16.70 11.30
CA ALA A 96 -12.13 16.33 11.13
C ALA A 96 -11.86 14.88 11.57
N VAL A 97 -12.51 14.41 12.63
CA VAL A 97 -12.43 13.02 13.09
C VAL A 97 -12.92 12.05 12.02
N GLY A 98 -14.10 12.29 11.45
CA GLY A 98 -14.64 11.41 10.39
C GLY A 98 -13.75 11.36 9.15
N ALA A 99 -13.12 12.49 8.81
CA ALA A 99 -12.16 12.57 7.72
C ALA A 99 -10.86 11.81 8.02
N LEU A 100 -10.35 11.89 9.26
CA LEU A 100 -9.17 11.15 9.71
C LEU A 100 -9.42 9.64 9.73
N LEU A 101 -10.56 9.18 10.23
CA LEU A 101 -10.94 7.77 10.20
C LEU A 101 -11.02 7.20 8.77
N GLY A 102 -11.28 8.06 7.77
CA GLY A 102 -11.21 7.68 6.36
C GLY A 102 -9.80 7.71 5.76
N LEU A 103 -8.90 8.56 6.30
CA LEU A 103 -7.53 8.76 5.80
C LEU A 103 -6.54 7.75 6.39
N MET A 104 -6.60 7.52 7.71
CA MET A 104 -5.61 6.75 8.47
C MET A 104 -5.41 5.30 7.98
N PRO A 105 -6.42 4.56 7.50
CA PRO A 105 -6.18 3.22 6.96
C PRO A 105 -5.24 3.19 5.74
N GLY A 106 -5.26 4.25 4.93
CA GLY A 106 -4.37 4.37 3.76
C GLY A 106 -3.07 5.12 4.05
N GLN A 107 -3.01 5.83 5.18
CA GLN A 107 -1.85 6.60 5.61
C GLN A 107 -1.69 6.53 7.13
N PRO A 108 -1.23 5.38 7.65
CA PRO A 108 -1.27 5.09 9.07
C PRO A 108 -0.29 5.92 9.91
N VAL A 109 0.69 6.55 9.30
CA VAL A 109 1.70 7.40 9.96
C VAL A 109 1.67 8.78 9.36
N LEU A 110 1.43 9.80 10.19
CA LEU A 110 1.40 11.19 9.74
C LEU A 110 1.65 12.18 10.89
N THR A 111 2.07 13.38 10.52
CA THR A 111 2.12 14.53 11.43
C THR A 111 0.81 15.33 11.33
N VAL A 112 0.53 16.15 12.35
CA VAL A 112 -0.63 17.07 12.33
C VAL A 112 -0.65 17.93 11.05
N ARG A 113 0.53 18.40 10.62
CA ARG A 113 0.69 19.26 9.44
C ARG A 113 0.33 18.53 8.16
N GLN A 114 0.81 17.29 8.01
CA GLN A 114 0.46 16.44 6.86
C GLN A 114 -1.03 16.13 6.82
N ALA A 115 -1.61 15.73 7.97
CA ALA A 115 -3.04 15.47 8.07
C ALA A 115 -3.87 16.71 7.70
N ALA A 116 -3.52 17.88 8.25
CA ALA A 116 -4.21 19.13 7.94
C ALA A 116 -4.17 19.47 6.43
N LEU A 117 -3.00 19.30 5.80
CA LEU A 117 -2.83 19.52 4.36
C LEU A 117 -3.68 18.55 3.52
N LEU A 118 -3.63 17.25 3.83
CA LEU A 118 -4.37 16.21 3.10
C LEU A 118 -5.89 16.37 3.23
N LEU A 119 -6.35 16.81 4.41
CA LEU A 119 -7.78 17.01 4.67
C LEU A 119 -8.29 18.39 4.26
N GLY A 120 -7.41 19.33 3.86
CA GLY A 120 -7.77 20.71 3.56
C GLY A 120 -8.34 21.45 4.79
N ARG A 121 -7.79 21.20 6.00
CA ARG A 121 -8.30 21.72 7.27
C ARG A 121 -7.26 22.51 8.03
N SER A 122 -7.70 23.26 9.04
CA SER A 122 -6.78 23.98 9.95
C SER A 122 -5.96 23.00 10.81
N ILE A 123 -4.73 23.38 11.14
CA ILE A 123 -3.85 22.63 12.04
C ILE A 123 -4.52 22.41 13.40
N SER A 124 -5.17 23.44 13.94
CA SER A 124 -5.84 23.39 15.26
C SER A 124 -6.96 22.33 15.26
N SER A 125 -7.89 22.39 14.31
CA SER A 125 -8.99 21.43 14.20
C SER A 125 -8.50 20.00 13.97
N THR A 126 -7.42 19.82 13.21
CA THR A 126 -6.82 18.51 12.93
C THR A 126 -6.13 17.95 14.16
N ASN A 127 -5.40 18.79 14.91
CA ASN A 127 -4.75 18.39 16.16
C ASN A 127 -5.76 17.95 17.21
N GLU A 128 -6.83 18.73 17.40
CA GLU A 128 -7.91 18.36 18.32
C GLU A 128 -8.56 17.03 17.95
N ALA A 129 -8.78 16.80 16.67
CA ALA A 129 -9.34 15.54 16.18
C ALA A 129 -8.38 14.35 16.41
N LEU A 130 -7.07 14.53 16.22
CA LEU A 130 -6.06 13.50 16.49
C LEU A 130 -5.98 13.17 17.99
N LEU A 131 -6.02 14.15 18.87
CA LEU A 131 -6.07 13.93 20.33
C LEU A 131 -7.30 13.11 20.73
N ARG A 132 -8.46 13.41 20.16
CA ARG A 132 -9.69 12.61 20.41
C ARG A 132 -9.59 11.17 19.91
N LEU A 133 -8.89 10.94 18.79
CA LEU A 133 -8.63 9.58 18.30
C LEU A 133 -7.59 8.84 19.15
N GLU A 134 -6.65 9.57 19.74
CA GLU A 134 -5.68 9.06 20.71
C GLU A 134 -6.39 8.64 22.01
N ASP A 135 -7.28 9.49 22.55
CA ASP A 135 -8.11 9.17 23.72
C ASP A 135 -8.99 7.92 23.49
N ALA A 136 -9.43 7.71 22.26
CA ALA A 136 -10.19 6.51 21.86
C ALA A 136 -9.30 5.28 21.59
N GLY A 137 -7.98 5.38 21.72
CA GLY A 137 -7.02 4.30 21.46
C GLY A 137 -6.92 3.88 20.00
N ILE A 138 -7.31 4.74 19.06
CA ILE A 138 -7.24 4.46 17.60
C ILE A 138 -5.89 4.84 17.04
N VAL A 139 -5.31 5.93 17.55
CA VAL A 139 -3.95 6.37 17.21
C VAL A 139 -3.11 6.46 18.46
N ALA A 140 -1.81 6.36 18.30
CA ALA A 140 -0.82 6.63 19.32
C ALA A 140 0.09 7.75 18.83
N SER A 141 0.49 8.66 19.73
CA SER A 141 1.49 9.67 19.41
C SER A 141 2.87 9.23 19.87
N GLU A 142 3.86 9.50 19.04
CA GLU A 142 5.28 9.41 19.40
C GLU A 142 5.86 10.83 19.43
N ASP A 143 6.69 11.11 20.43
CA ASP A 143 7.39 12.38 20.52
C ASP A 143 8.41 12.45 19.36
N GLY A 144 8.04 13.21 18.32
CA GLY A 144 8.95 13.55 17.24
C GLY A 144 9.97 14.60 17.71
N PHE A 145 11.10 14.71 16.99
CA PHE A 145 12.09 15.76 17.24
C PHE A 145 11.42 17.14 17.14
N GLY A 146 11.30 17.84 18.27
CA GLY A 146 10.76 19.20 18.35
C GLY A 146 9.23 19.27 18.29
N ARG A 147 8.69 20.27 17.56
CA ARG A 147 7.24 20.55 17.46
C ARG A 147 6.46 19.60 16.54
N ASN A 148 7.07 18.52 16.04
CA ASN A 148 6.48 17.60 15.07
C ASN A 148 6.12 16.26 15.73
N ARG A 149 5.01 16.23 16.48
CA ARG A 149 4.43 15.00 17.00
C ARG A 149 3.96 14.13 15.81
N ILE A 150 4.38 12.85 15.82
CA ILE A 150 3.98 11.86 14.84
C ILE A 150 2.83 11.04 15.45
N TYR A 151 1.76 10.88 14.69
CA TYR A 151 0.63 10.02 15.03
C TYR A 151 0.66 8.77 14.18
N ARG A 152 0.47 7.63 14.82
CA ARG A 152 0.47 6.31 14.20
C ARG A 152 -0.86 5.61 14.48
N ALA A 153 -1.37 4.86 13.52
CA ALA A 153 -2.51 3.96 13.68
C ALA A 153 -2.00 2.51 13.68
N PRO A 154 -1.66 1.91 14.84
CA PRO A 154 -0.96 0.62 14.90
C PRO A 154 -1.73 -0.51 14.22
N GLU A 155 -3.07 -0.51 14.32
CA GLU A 155 -3.91 -1.52 13.69
C GLU A 155 -3.87 -1.42 12.15
N ALA A 156 -3.81 -0.21 11.60
CA ALA A 156 -3.68 -0.02 10.14
C ALA A 156 -2.27 -0.38 9.65
N GLU A 157 -1.23 -0.12 10.45
CA GLU A 157 0.14 -0.55 10.15
C GLU A 157 0.24 -2.07 10.11
N ALA A 158 -0.35 -2.76 11.09
CA ALA A 158 -0.39 -4.22 11.13
C ALA A 158 -1.11 -4.84 9.91
N LEU A 159 -2.19 -4.22 9.44
CA LEU A 159 -2.85 -4.66 8.21
C LEU A 159 -1.96 -4.49 6.98
N LEU A 160 -1.24 -3.38 6.88
CA LEU A 160 -0.31 -3.13 5.77
C LEU A 160 0.84 -4.15 5.78
N GLU A 161 1.41 -4.42 6.95
CA GLU A 161 2.45 -5.44 7.13
C GLU A 161 1.93 -6.84 6.76
N SER A 162 0.69 -7.17 7.16
CA SER A 162 0.04 -8.43 6.78
C SER A 162 -0.13 -8.55 5.26
N LEU A 163 -0.51 -7.48 4.57
CA LEU A 163 -0.59 -7.44 3.11
C LEU A 163 0.79 -7.68 2.47
N GLU A 164 1.82 -6.98 2.96
CA GLU A 164 3.18 -7.14 2.45
C GLU A 164 3.68 -8.58 2.62
N ASN A 165 3.45 -9.19 3.78
CA ASN A 165 3.85 -10.57 4.06
C ASN A 165 3.09 -11.59 3.20
N ARG A 166 1.84 -11.32 2.83
CA ARG A 166 1.08 -12.16 1.88
C ARG A 166 1.61 -12.07 0.46
N LEU A 167 2.06 -10.90 0.05
CA LEU A 167 2.58 -10.67 -1.31
C LEU A 167 4.04 -11.10 -1.45
N ILE A 168 4.85 -10.94 -0.40
CA ILE A 168 6.30 -11.15 -0.41
C ILE A 168 6.68 -12.03 0.80
N PRO A 169 6.35 -13.33 0.79
CA PRO A 169 6.52 -14.20 1.96
C PRO A 169 7.97 -14.39 2.41
N ASN A 170 8.95 -14.10 1.55
CA ASN A 170 10.39 -14.24 1.84
C ASN A 170 11.10 -12.89 1.94
N ARG A 171 10.40 -11.82 2.32
CA ARG A 171 11.04 -10.52 2.52
C ARG A 171 12.13 -10.63 3.59
N PRO A 172 13.41 -10.28 3.29
CA PRO A 172 14.42 -10.21 4.32
C PRO A 172 13.96 -9.17 5.36
N VAL A 173 13.85 -9.58 6.61
CA VAL A 173 13.56 -8.66 7.72
C VAL A 173 14.64 -7.58 7.68
N ALA A 174 14.27 -6.34 7.48
CA ALA A 174 15.19 -5.22 7.58
C ALA A 174 15.76 -5.26 9.00
N ARG A 175 17.02 -5.69 9.13
CA ARG A 175 17.74 -5.56 10.39
C ARG A 175 17.78 -4.09 10.71
N ASP A 176 17.31 -3.73 11.90
CA ASP A 176 17.40 -2.39 12.45
C ASP A 176 18.83 -1.85 12.29
N SER A 177 19.05 -1.08 11.21
CA SER A 177 20.33 -0.46 10.90
C SER A 177 20.39 0.98 11.45
N PHE A 178 19.67 1.24 12.52
CA PHE A 178 19.76 2.51 13.27
C PHE A 178 20.17 2.26 14.72
N GLY A 179 21.33 1.62 14.89
CA GLY A 179 22.03 1.49 16.14
C GLY A 179 23.48 1.89 15.93
N GLY A 180 23.78 3.15 16.21
CA GLY A 180 25.12 3.70 16.16
C GLY A 180 25.11 5.19 16.40
#